data_5366388c0b33b5e20718835d7e38ac28
#
_entry.id   5366388c0b33b5e20718835d7e38ac28
#
_cell.length_a   1.000
_cell.length_b   1.000
_cell.length_c   1.000
_cell.angle_alpha   90.00
_cell.angle_beta   90.00
_cell.angle_gamma   90.00
#
_symmetry.space_group_name_H-M   'P 1'
#
loop_
_entity.id
_entity.type
_entity.pdbx_description
1 polymer ?
#
loop_
_entity_poly.entity_id
_entity_poly.type
_entity_poly.pdbx_seq_one_letter_code
_entity_poly.pdbx_strand_id
1 'polypeptide(L)'
;MKPEDNIFQIVSVQTTYQCNMACANCYLGDMLNNPRFPDVDVKKFKEAISKLPNRCDIRFIGAEPTLNPNLFELIKIARHYKHRPQILTNGLKLAQEDYVKELKASGCNFLGLSMNGGLDDEMYKRFDGGKFATVKLRALENCIKHNIVVHINVILDPTNLHVLKPLVDHVVYLCKKHNKRVGMFFPLTIRVKSVARMGNYLDTYTYSLPELIQIMKKNFGEIQPVYTMDGTREKNVCVFGFDTEVGIMGGKCTDWTIDDDGLPDRGSRRRGILTDKYEIEPFFEYYGGIDETHTPRLERSRRTATVE
;
A
#
# COMPACT_ATOMS: atom_id res chain seq x y z
N MET A 1 -20.87 9.14 4.48
CA MET A 1 -20.70 9.53 5.92
C MET A 1 -19.93 10.84 5.96
N LYS A 2 -20.33 11.76 6.79
CA LYS A 2 -19.58 13.02 6.96
C LYS A 2 -18.28 12.77 7.74
N PRO A 3 -17.22 13.59 7.57
CA PRO A 3 -15.96 13.41 8.29
C PRO A 3 -16.08 13.38 9.81
N GLU A 4 -17.00 14.16 10.39
CA GLU A 4 -17.27 14.20 11.82
C GLU A 4 -17.87 12.92 12.40
N ASP A 5 -18.50 12.09 11.54
CA ASP A 5 -19.08 10.80 11.90
C ASP A 5 -18.12 9.62 11.70
N ASN A 6 -16.85 9.91 11.40
CA ASN A 6 -15.87 8.89 11.03
C ASN A 6 -15.63 7.87 12.14
N ILE A 7 -15.76 6.60 11.79
CA ILE A 7 -15.47 5.45 12.66
C ILE A 7 -14.18 4.72 12.28
N PHE A 8 -13.55 5.09 11.17
CA PHE A 8 -12.38 4.38 10.64
C PHE A 8 -11.09 4.84 11.31
N GLN A 9 -10.19 3.90 11.55
CA GLN A 9 -8.84 4.16 12.09
C GLN A 9 -7.87 4.63 11.00
N ILE A 10 -8.10 4.21 9.76
CA ILE A 10 -7.32 4.58 8.58
C ILE A 10 -8.26 5.27 7.61
N VAL A 11 -7.91 6.49 7.21
CA VAL A 11 -8.62 7.20 6.14
C VAL A 11 -7.68 7.34 4.97
N SER A 12 -8.00 6.65 3.89
CA SER A 12 -7.26 6.74 2.64
C SER A 12 -7.67 8.00 1.88
N VAL A 13 -6.72 8.63 1.22
CA VAL A 13 -6.93 9.84 0.42
C VAL A 13 -6.33 9.64 -0.95
N GLN A 14 -7.16 9.63 -1.98
CA GLN A 14 -6.75 9.60 -3.37
C GLN A 14 -6.17 10.96 -3.73
N THR A 15 -4.83 11.07 -3.77
CA THR A 15 -4.16 12.37 -3.92
C THR A 15 -4.08 12.83 -5.36
N THR A 16 -3.93 11.90 -6.29
CA THR A 16 -3.78 12.16 -7.73
C THR A 16 -4.14 10.90 -8.52
N TYR A 17 -4.49 11.10 -9.78
CA TYR A 17 -4.68 10.03 -10.76
C TYR A 17 -3.50 9.90 -11.73
N GLN A 18 -2.44 10.68 -11.51
CA GLN A 18 -1.21 10.61 -12.31
C GLN A 18 -0.27 9.52 -11.78
N CYS A 19 0.32 8.75 -12.70
CA CYS A 19 1.35 7.75 -12.41
C CYS A 19 2.41 7.72 -13.49
N ASN A 20 3.63 7.44 -13.08
CA ASN A 20 4.79 7.24 -13.96
C ASN A 20 5.13 5.74 -14.16
N MET A 21 4.17 4.85 -13.86
CA MET A 21 4.24 3.41 -14.09
C MET A 21 2.96 2.91 -14.78
N ALA A 22 3.06 1.73 -15.40
CA ALA A 22 1.95 1.07 -16.10
C ALA A 22 1.75 -0.36 -15.55
N CYS A 23 1.40 -0.45 -14.25
CA CYS A 23 1.24 -1.74 -13.60
C CYS A 23 0.09 -2.53 -14.20
N ALA A 24 0.34 -3.81 -14.48
CA ALA A 24 -0.65 -4.69 -15.10
C ALA A 24 -1.88 -4.93 -14.21
N ASN A 25 -1.72 -4.87 -12.87
CA ASN A 25 -2.77 -5.06 -11.87
C ASN A 25 -3.29 -3.73 -11.28
N CYS A 26 -3.19 -2.63 -12.03
CA CYS A 26 -3.65 -1.34 -11.54
C CYS A 26 -5.18 -1.32 -11.39
N TYR A 27 -5.66 -1.01 -10.17
CA TYR A 27 -7.09 -0.94 -9.86
C TYR A 27 -7.78 0.31 -10.41
N LEU A 28 -7.00 1.31 -10.87
CA LEU A 28 -7.55 2.56 -11.40
C LEU A 28 -8.06 2.43 -12.85
N GLY A 29 -7.59 1.44 -13.59
CA GLY A 29 -8.03 1.24 -14.99
C GLY A 29 -7.94 2.53 -15.80
N ASP A 30 -9.05 2.92 -16.43
CA ASP A 30 -9.14 4.11 -17.30
C ASP A 30 -9.11 5.45 -16.56
N MET A 31 -9.11 5.46 -15.25
CA MET A 31 -8.87 6.68 -14.47
C MET A 31 -7.38 7.05 -14.42
N LEU A 32 -6.49 6.07 -14.67
CA LEU A 32 -5.05 6.29 -14.65
C LEU A 32 -4.65 7.32 -15.72
N ASN A 33 -3.95 8.37 -15.29
CA ASN A 33 -3.48 9.47 -16.15
C ASN A 33 -4.59 10.18 -16.96
N ASN A 34 -5.84 10.06 -16.50
CA ASN A 34 -6.97 10.68 -17.15
C ASN A 34 -7.18 12.10 -16.57
N PRO A 35 -7.08 13.16 -17.41
CA PRO A 35 -7.16 14.55 -16.96
C PRO A 35 -8.55 14.97 -16.44
N ARG A 36 -9.57 14.11 -16.62
CA ARG A 36 -10.91 14.36 -16.05
C ARG A 36 -10.96 14.18 -14.53
N PHE A 37 -9.97 13.51 -13.95
CA PHE A 37 -9.89 13.29 -12.53
C PHE A 37 -8.84 14.23 -11.93
N PRO A 38 -9.25 15.29 -11.23
CA PRO A 38 -8.32 16.26 -10.66
C PRO A 38 -7.60 15.70 -9.43
N ASP A 39 -6.50 16.33 -9.10
CA ASP A 39 -5.82 16.11 -7.82
C ASP A 39 -6.71 16.54 -6.66
N VAL A 40 -6.43 16.01 -5.46
CA VAL A 40 -7.16 16.40 -4.24
C VAL A 40 -7.00 17.89 -3.97
N ASP A 41 -8.11 18.56 -3.71
CA ASP A 41 -8.12 19.97 -3.32
C ASP A 41 -7.61 20.14 -1.88
N VAL A 42 -6.53 20.89 -1.72
CA VAL A 42 -5.85 21.08 -0.43
C VAL A 42 -6.76 21.74 0.61
N LYS A 43 -7.58 22.73 0.22
CA LYS A 43 -8.47 23.45 1.12
C LYS A 43 -9.60 22.56 1.62
N LYS A 44 -10.24 21.84 0.71
CA LYS A 44 -11.31 20.88 1.05
C LYS A 44 -10.78 19.71 1.87
N PHE A 45 -9.58 19.21 1.53
CA PHE A 45 -8.90 18.19 2.33
C PHE A 45 -8.68 18.69 3.77
N LYS A 46 -8.11 19.89 3.94
CA LYS A 46 -7.90 20.50 5.25
C LYS A 46 -9.20 20.61 6.04
N GLU A 47 -10.27 21.07 5.41
CA GLU A 47 -11.58 21.16 6.02
C GLU A 47 -12.12 19.81 6.47
N ALA A 48 -12.03 18.78 5.61
CA ALA A 48 -12.51 17.45 5.92
C ALA A 48 -11.77 16.82 7.10
N ILE A 49 -10.42 16.81 7.08
CA ILE A 49 -9.66 16.14 8.15
C ILE A 49 -9.66 16.89 9.47
N SER A 50 -9.91 18.21 9.46
CA SER A 50 -10.07 18.99 10.70
C SER A 50 -11.29 18.56 11.52
N LYS A 51 -12.27 17.93 10.88
CA LYS A 51 -13.53 17.46 11.50
C LYS A 51 -13.46 16.01 11.99
N LEU A 52 -12.37 15.28 11.72
CA LEU A 52 -12.24 13.91 12.16
C LEU A 52 -12.22 13.83 13.70
N PRO A 53 -13.10 13.03 14.32
CA PRO A 53 -13.27 13.01 15.78
C PRO A 53 -12.11 12.36 16.51
N ASN A 54 -11.40 11.45 15.84
CA ASN A 54 -10.33 10.65 16.41
C ASN A 54 -9.03 10.76 15.58
N ARG A 55 -7.90 10.51 16.24
CA ARG A 55 -6.62 10.39 15.55
C ARG A 55 -6.64 9.21 14.59
N CYS A 56 -6.45 9.50 13.29
CA CYS A 56 -6.41 8.50 12.24
C CYS A 56 -5.03 8.38 11.60
N ASP A 57 -4.78 7.24 10.95
CA ASP A 57 -3.75 7.12 9.94
C ASP A 57 -4.29 7.70 8.63
N ILE A 58 -3.78 8.86 8.21
CA ILE A 58 -4.13 9.43 6.90
C ILE A 58 -3.19 8.81 5.87
N ARG A 59 -3.75 7.94 5.04
CA ARG A 59 -3.01 7.18 4.06
C ARG A 59 -3.15 7.81 2.69
N PHE A 60 -2.13 8.53 2.28
CA PHE A 60 -2.04 9.08 0.94
C PHE A 60 -1.79 7.96 -0.05
N ILE A 61 -2.76 7.77 -0.92
CA ILE A 61 -2.76 6.84 -2.03
C ILE A 61 -3.05 7.61 -3.32
N GLY A 62 -3.08 6.91 -4.39
CA GLY A 62 -3.42 7.49 -5.67
C GLY A 62 -2.93 6.57 -6.76
N ALA A 63 -2.81 7.10 -7.98
CA ALA A 63 -1.96 6.46 -8.95
C ALA A 63 -0.52 6.44 -8.41
N GLU A 64 0.09 7.62 -8.24
CA GLU A 64 1.36 7.76 -7.51
C GLU A 64 1.38 9.05 -6.68
N PRO A 65 1.24 8.97 -5.35
CA PRO A 65 1.14 10.15 -4.50
C PRO A 65 2.32 11.13 -4.62
N THR A 66 3.52 10.61 -4.88
CA THR A 66 4.72 11.46 -5.00
C THR A 66 4.70 12.37 -6.24
N LEU A 67 3.78 12.17 -7.17
CA LEU A 67 3.59 13.05 -8.32
C LEU A 67 2.67 14.23 -8.02
N ASN A 68 1.88 14.17 -6.94
CA ASN A 68 1.08 15.31 -6.52
C ASN A 68 1.99 16.46 -6.02
N PRO A 69 1.94 17.65 -6.62
CA PRO A 69 2.80 18.76 -6.24
C PRO A 69 2.57 19.27 -4.81
N ASN A 70 1.38 19.02 -4.28
CA ASN A 70 0.97 19.46 -2.95
C ASN A 70 1.17 18.40 -1.85
N LEU A 71 1.79 17.24 -2.16
CA LEU A 71 1.89 16.12 -1.22
C LEU A 71 2.49 16.54 0.13
N PHE A 72 3.56 17.30 0.14
CA PHE A 72 4.20 17.76 1.38
C PHE A 72 3.30 18.67 2.21
N GLU A 73 2.51 19.51 1.55
CA GLU A 73 1.50 20.35 2.22
C GLU A 73 0.39 19.49 2.84
N LEU A 74 -0.15 18.53 2.12
CA LEU A 74 -1.15 17.59 2.62
C LEU A 74 -0.64 16.83 3.86
N ILE A 75 0.63 16.38 3.84
CA ILE A 75 1.28 15.71 4.97
C ILE A 75 1.36 16.66 6.18
N LYS A 76 1.82 17.90 5.98
CA LYS A 76 1.92 18.91 7.05
C LYS A 76 0.55 19.22 7.66
N ILE A 77 -0.50 19.33 6.83
CA ILE A 77 -1.87 19.53 7.27
C ILE A 77 -2.33 18.33 8.15
N ALA A 78 -2.11 17.08 7.69
CA ALA A 78 -2.46 15.90 8.48
C ALA A 78 -1.74 15.89 9.85
N ARG A 79 -0.47 16.27 9.88
CA ARG A 79 0.31 16.40 11.12
C ARG A 79 -0.21 17.50 12.04
N HIS A 80 -0.60 18.64 11.48
CA HIS A 80 -1.18 19.76 12.24
C HIS A 80 -2.42 19.33 13.03
N TYR A 81 -3.30 18.54 12.42
CA TYR A 81 -4.47 17.96 13.09
C TYR A 81 -4.16 16.66 13.87
N LYS A 82 -2.87 16.39 14.19
CA LYS A 82 -2.40 15.26 15.00
C LYS A 82 -2.65 13.88 14.41
N HIS A 83 -2.98 13.80 13.13
CA HIS A 83 -3.06 12.52 12.40
C HIS A 83 -1.67 11.98 12.06
N ARG A 84 -1.59 10.70 11.69
CA ARG A 84 -0.37 10.03 11.27
C ARG A 84 -0.35 9.87 9.74
N PRO A 85 0.40 10.72 9.00
CA PRO A 85 0.50 10.58 7.56
C PRO A 85 1.29 9.32 7.19
N GLN A 86 0.79 8.59 6.21
CA GLN A 86 1.39 7.43 5.58
C GLN A 86 1.28 7.59 4.06
N ILE A 87 2.23 7.03 3.30
CA ILE A 87 2.17 7.03 1.84
C ILE A 87 2.23 5.60 1.33
N LEU A 88 1.42 5.26 0.33
CA LEU A 88 1.66 4.06 -0.49
C LEU A 88 2.21 4.53 -1.84
N THR A 89 3.40 4.08 -2.19
CA THR A 89 4.14 4.60 -3.34
C THR A 89 4.83 3.49 -4.14
N ASN A 90 5.02 3.74 -5.43
CA ASN A 90 5.86 2.92 -6.28
C ASN A 90 7.36 3.15 -6.02
N GLY A 91 7.72 4.25 -5.34
CA GLY A 91 9.06 4.55 -4.86
C GLY A 91 10.00 5.22 -5.85
N LEU A 92 9.62 5.44 -7.12
CA LEU A 92 10.58 5.96 -8.12
C LEU A 92 11.16 7.32 -7.73
N LYS A 93 10.36 8.23 -7.18
CA LYS A 93 10.87 9.53 -6.69
C LYS A 93 11.75 9.42 -5.45
N LEU A 94 11.57 8.37 -4.63
CA LEU A 94 12.39 8.16 -3.42
C LEU A 94 13.84 7.77 -3.73
N ALA A 95 14.15 7.43 -4.99
CA ALA A 95 15.53 7.25 -5.44
C ALA A 95 16.34 8.56 -5.39
N GLN A 96 15.68 9.72 -5.34
CA GLN A 96 16.26 11.02 -5.09
C GLN A 96 16.35 11.23 -3.57
N GLU A 97 17.57 11.22 -3.03
CA GLU A 97 17.78 11.29 -1.58
C GLU A 97 17.19 12.56 -0.95
N ASP A 98 17.31 13.70 -1.63
CA ASP A 98 16.78 14.96 -1.12
C ASP A 98 15.25 14.97 -1.02
N TYR A 99 14.56 14.27 -1.94
CA TYR A 99 13.12 14.06 -1.82
C TYR A 99 12.75 13.28 -0.55
N VAL A 100 13.54 12.26 -0.19
CA VAL A 100 13.33 11.48 1.04
C VAL A 100 13.56 12.32 2.29
N LYS A 101 14.59 13.20 2.29
CA LYS A 101 14.83 14.13 3.40
C LYS A 101 13.67 15.12 3.58
N GLU A 102 13.17 15.68 2.48
CA GLU A 102 12.03 16.60 2.52
C GLU A 102 10.75 15.90 2.97
N LEU A 103 10.50 14.69 2.47
CA LEU A 103 9.38 13.85 2.89
C LEU A 103 9.40 13.62 4.41
N LYS A 104 10.55 13.27 4.95
CA LYS A 104 10.72 13.10 6.40
C LYS A 104 10.51 14.42 7.16
N ALA A 105 11.08 15.50 6.67
CA ALA A 105 10.93 16.83 7.26
C ALA A 105 9.46 17.31 7.25
N SER A 106 8.66 16.90 6.27
CA SER A 106 7.21 17.18 6.24
C SER A 106 6.43 16.44 7.32
N GLY A 107 7.02 15.42 7.95
CA GLY A 107 6.43 14.63 9.04
C GLY A 107 5.92 13.25 8.63
N CYS A 108 6.20 12.79 7.42
CA CYS A 108 5.94 11.41 7.00
C CYS A 108 7.09 10.51 7.44
N ASN A 109 6.84 9.65 8.42
CA ASN A 109 7.82 8.70 8.94
C ASN A 109 7.50 7.25 8.58
N PHE A 110 6.46 7.01 7.82
CA PHE A 110 5.99 5.68 7.46
C PHE A 110 5.52 5.65 6.01
N LEU A 111 5.95 4.63 5.27
CA LEU A 111 5.47 4.38 3.92
C LEU A 111 5.33 2.89 3.60
N GLY A 112 4.47 2.60 2.63
CA GLY A 112 4.39 1.32 1.94
C GLY A 112 5.06 1.45 0.58
N LEU A 113 6.12 0.68 0.36
CA LEU A 113 6.90 0.67 -0.87
C LEU A 113 6.56 -0.59 -1.69
N SER A 114 6.12 -0.43 -2.92
CA SER A 114 5.82 -1.55 -3.81
C SER A 114 7.10 -2.09 -4.45
N MET A 115 7.40 -3.38 -4.25
CA MET A 115 8.61 -4.03 -4.75
C MET A 115 8.33 -5.44 -5.32
N ASN A 116 7.42 -5.52 -6.29
CA ASN A 116 6.92 -6.78 -6.85
C ASN A 116 7.98 -7.61 -7.59
N GLY A 117 9.03 -6.97 -8.10
CA GLY A 117 10.15 -7.62 -8.79
C GLY A 117 11.37 -7.88 -7.89
N GLY A 118 11.39 -7.41 -6.64
CA GLY A 118 12.58 -7.55 -5.79
C GLY A 118 13.83 -6.95 -6.43
N LEU A 119 14.78 -7.81 -6.82
CA LEU A 119 16.01 -7.45 -7.54
C LEU A 119 15.93 -7.73 -9.05
N ASP A 120 14.80 -8.25 -9.55
CA ASP A 120 14.63 -8.76 -10.90
C ASP A 120 13.87 -7.77 -11.80
N ASP A 121 14.56 -7.22 -12.79
CA ASP A 121 13.98 -6.28 -13.76
C ASP A 121 12.95 -6.91 -14.69
N GLU A 122 13.03 -8.20 -15.00
CA GLU A 122 12.03 -8.85 -15.84
C GLU A 122 10.71 -9.01 -15.09
N MET A 123 10.77 -9.25 -13.77
CA MET A 123 9.58 -9.24 -12.94
C MET A 123 8.97 -7.83 -12.81
N TYR A 124 9.78 -6.79 -12.67
CA TYR A 124 9.25 -5.41 -12.72
C TYR A 124 8.64 -5.08 -14.07
N LYS A 125 9.25 -5.49 -15.17
CA LYS A 125 8.69 -5.29 -16.51
C LYS A 125 7.33 -5.96 -16.65
N ARG A 126 7.19 -7.17 -16.10
CA ARG A 126 5.94 -7.94 -16.12
C ARG A 126 4.85 -7.30 -15.25
N PHE A 127 5.15 -6.96 -14.00
CA PHE A 127 4.15 -6.48 -13.03
C PHE A 127 3.94 -4.97 -13.09
N ASP A 128 5.01 -4.23 -13.26
CA ASP A 128 5.04 -2.77 -13.06
C ASP A 128 5.24 -2.00 -14.39
N GLY A 129 5.42 -2.69 -15.50
CA GLY A 129 5.49 -2.13 -16.85
C GLY A 129 6.85 -1.55 -17.26
N GLY A 130 7.93 -1.82 -16.50
CA GLY A 130 9.27 -1.30 -16.82
C GLY A 130 10.38 -1.91 -15.98
N LYS A 131 11.63 -1.58 -16.29
CA LYS A 131 12.81 -2.01 -15.53
C LYS A 131 13.08 -1.06 -14.38
N PHE A 132 12.73 -1.47 -13.17
CA PHE A 132 12.76 -0.59 -12.01
C PHE A 132 13.61 -1.11 -10.82
N ALA A 133 14.32 -2.24 -10.96
CA ALA A 133 15.07 -2.82 -9.86
C ALA A 133 16.05 -1.82 -9.24
N THR A 134 16.97 -1.28 -10.03
CA THR A 134 18.00 -0.34 -9.55
C THR A 134 17.41 0.90 -8.85
N VAL A 135 16.38 1.51 -9.44
CA VAL A 135 15.79 2.75 -8.88
C VAL A 135 15.01 2.47 -7.60
N LYS A 136 14.28 1.35 -7.52
CA LYS A 136 13.53 0.97 -6.32
C LYS A 136 14.45 0.50 -5.18
N LEU A 137 15.55 -0.19 -5.49
CA LEU A 137 16.54 -0.55 -4.48
C LEU A 137 17.22 0.69 -3.90
N ARG A 138 17.55 1.69 -4.73
CA ARG A 138 18.06 2.99 -4.25
C ARG A 138 17.02 3.71 -3.40
N ALA A 139 15.74 3.68 -3.77
CA ALA A 139 14.65 4.25 -2.98
C ALA A 139 14.56 3.60 -1.59
N LEU A 140 14.62 2.27 -1.53
CA LEU A 140 14.63 1.51 -0.28
C LEU A 140 15.84 1.88 0.59
N GLU A 141 17.03 1.93 -0.01
CA GLU A 141 18.25 2.34 0.68
C GLU A 141 18.14 3.74 1.29
N ASN A 142 17.65 4.73 0.52
CA ASN A 142 17.44 6.08 1.01
C ASN A 142 16.46 6.11 2.20
N CYS A 143 15.38 5.35 2.14
CA CYS A 143 14.44 5.26 3.25
C CYS A 143 15.07 4.68 4.53
N ILE A 144 15.84 3.59 4.39
CA ILE A 144 16.56 2.96 5.50
C ILE A 144 17.58 3.93 6.09
N LYS A 145 18.41 4.57 5.24
CA LYS A 145 19.42 5.56 5.62
C LYS A 145 18.82 6.68 6.47
N HIS A 146 17.67 7.21 6.08
CA HIS A 146 16.99 8.33 6.74
C HIS A 146 15.96 7.94 7.81
N ASN A 147 15.93 6.67 8.27
CA ASN A 147 15.03 6.18 9.32
C ASN A 147 13.54 6.43 9.00
N ILE A 148 13.15 6.19 7.77
CA ILE A 148 11.73 6.08 7.42
C ILE A 148 11.32 4.63 7.61
N VAL A 149 10.24 4.41 8.34
CA VAL A 149 9.65 3.08 8.52
C VAL A 149 9.05 2.61 7.21
N VAL A 150 9.46 1.44 6.73
CA VAL A 150 9.04 0.91 5.43
C VAL A 150 8.29 -0.41 5.60
N HIS A 151 7.07 -0.45 5.08
CA HIS A 151 6.42 -1.69 4.71
C HIS A 151 6.69 -2.00 3.24
N ILE A 152 7.55 -2.96 2.98
CA ILE A 152 7.84 -3.45 1.64
C ILE A 152 6.67 -4.34 1.22
N ASN A 153 5.91 -3.92 0.20
CA ASN A 153 4.79 -4.69 -0.32
C ASN A 153 5.25 -5.48 -1.55
N VAL A 154 5.04 -6.79 -1.50
CA VAL A 154 5.31 -7.70 -2.61
C VAL A 154 4.02 -8.43 -2.96
N ILE A 155 3.56 -8.27 -4.17
CA ILE A 155 2.43 -9.02 -4.73
C ILE A 155 2.99 -10.27 -5.39
N LEU A 156 2.52 -11.45 -4.97
CA LEU A 156 2.98 -12.73 -5.47
C LEU A 156 1.98 -13.38 -6.43
N ASP A 157 2.54 -13.92 -7.48
CA ASP A 157 1.95 -14.97 -8.31
C ASP A 157 2.96 -16.13 -8.48
N PRO A 158 2.61 -17.23 -9.15
CA PRO A 158 3.53 -18.36 -9.34
C PRO A 158 4.86 -18.01 -10.02
N THR A 159 4.95 -16.90 -10.73
CA THR A 159 6.12 -16.55 -11.54
C THR A 159 7.19 -15.77 -10.79
N ASN A 160 6.84 -15.09 -9.68
CA ASN A 160 7.78 -14.23 -8.96
C ASN A 160 8.12 -14.69 -7.53
N LEU A 161 7.85 -15.94 -7.17
CA LEU A 161 8.16 -16.48 -5.83
C LEU A 161 9.66 -16.37 -5.48
N HIS A 162 10.52 -16.46 -6.48
CA HIS A 162 11.97 -16.40 -6.33
C HIS A 162 12.50 -15.03 -5.88
N VAL A 163 11.70 -13.97 -5.98
CA VAL A 163 12.15 -12.61 -5.61
C VAL A 163 12.25 -12.39 -4.09
N LEU A 164 11.54 -13.19 -3.27
CA LEU A 164 11.42 -12.95 -1.84
C LEU A 164 12.74 -13.06 -1.09
N LYS A 165 13.43 -14.19 -1.23
CA LYS A 165 14.66 -14.45 -0.48
C LYS A 165 15.77 -13.45 -0.84
N PRO A 166 16.08 -13.19 -2.14
CA PRO A 166 17.06 -12.17 -2.50
C PRO A 166 16.70 -10.76 -1.99
N LEU A 167 15.41 -10.41 -1.99
CA LEU A 167 14.96 -9.11 -1.46
C LEU A 167 15.22 -9.00 0.04
N VAL A 168 14.92 -10.03 0.83
CA VAL A 168 15.20 -10.04 2.28
C VAL A 168 16.71 -9.93 2.53
N ASP A 169 17.52 -10.71 1.83
CA ASP A 169 18.97 -10.69 1.97
C ASP A 169 19.54 -9.29 1.64
N HIS A 170 18.99 -8.63 0.62
CA HIS A 170 19.37 -7.26 0.28
C HIS A 170 18.95 -6.25 1.35
N VAL A 171 17.78 -6.40 1.95
CA VAL A 171 17.33 -5.56 3.09
C VAL A 171 18.29 -5.71 4.27
N VAL A 172 18.67 -6.96 4.61
CA VAL A 172 19.66 -7.25 5.66
C VAL A 172 20.99 -6.55 5.35
N TYR A 173 21.47 -6.68 4.12
CA TYR A 173 22.68 -5.99 3.67
C TYR A 173 22.59 -4.46 3.87
N LEU A 174 21.49 -3.83 3.45
CA LEU A 174 21.31 -2.38 3.59
C LEU A 174 21.24 -1.95 5.07
N CYS A 175 20.57 -2.73 5.91
CA CYS A 175 20.52 -2.46 7.34
C CYS A 175 21.92 -2.49 7.97
N LYS A 176 22.74 -3.50 7.64
CA LYS A 176 24.14 -3.57 8.08
C LYS A 176 24.95 -2.39 7.58
N LYS A 177 24.87 -2.08 6.28
CA LYS A 177 25.57 -0.98 5.64
C LYS A 177 25.32 0.38 6.33
N HIS A 178 24.12 0.60 6.82
CA HIS A 178 23.71 1.86 7.46
C HIS A 178 23.61 1.78 8.99
N ASN A 179 24.15 0.73 9.63
CA ASN A 179 24.10 0.50 11.07
C ASN A 179 22.67 0.58 11.65
N LYS A 180 21.71 -0.04 10.96
CA LYS A 180 20.32 -0.10 11.39
C LYS A 180 20.01 -1.47 11.99
N ARG A 181 19.38 -1.48 13.17
CA ARG A 181 18.75 -2.68 13.72
C ARG A 181 17.25 -2.58 13.59
N VAL A 182 16.67 -3.62 13.04
CA VAL A 182 15.21 -3.75 12.98
C VAL A 182 14.68 -4.09 14.37
N GLY A 183 13.56 -3.49 14.74
CA GLY A 183 12.95 -3.73 16.05
C GLY A 183 11.83 -2.74 16.34
N MET A 184 11.51 -2.54 17.60
CA MET A 184 10.39 -1.69 18.01
C MET A 184 10.53 -0.23 17.56
N PHE A 185 11.75 0.33 17.54
CA PHE A 185 12.01 1.73 17.18
C PHE A 185 12.25 1.95 15.68
N PHE A 186 12.61 0.89 14.95
CA PHE A 186 12.75 0.88 13.51
C PHE A 186 12.11 -0.40 12.95
N PRO A 187 10.78 -0.48 12.95
CA PRO A 187 10.09 -1.62 12.39
C PRO A 187 10.24 -1.60 10.86
N LEU A 188 10.76 -2.71 10.31
CA LEU A 188 10.79 -2.96 8.89
C LEU A 188 10.02 -4.25 8.64
N THR A 189 9.07 -4.20 7.73
CA THR A 189 8.16 -5.32 7.48
C THR A 189 8.10 -5.62 6.00
N ILE A 190 8.22 -6.90 5.65
CA ILE A 190 7.90 -7.39 4.32
C ILE A 190 6.45 -7.87 4.33
N ARG A 191 5.62 -7.25 3.52
CA ARG A 191 4.22 -7.57 3.38
C ARG A 191 4.00 -8.31 2.07
N VAL A 192 3.74 -9.59 2.20
CA VAL A 192 3.45 -10.49 1.09
C VAL A 192 1.95 -10.54 0.87
N LYS A 193 1.53 -10.31 -0.36
CA LYS A 193 0.12 -10.37 -0.76
C LYS A 193 -0.02 -11.24 -1.97
N SER A 194 -1.15 -11.91 -2.09
CA SER A 194 -1.56 -12.50 -3.35
C SER A 194 -1.98 -11.42 -4.35
N VAL A 195 -1.92 -11.75 -5.63
CA VAL A 195 -2.52 -10.93 -6.69
C VAL A 195 -4.01 -10.82 -6.42
N ALA A 196 -4.54 -9.60 -6.41
CA ALA A 196 -5.98 -9.38 -6.41
C ALA A 196 -6.50 -9.52 -7.84
N ARG A 197 -7.69 -10.09 -8.00
CA ARG A 197 -8.38 -10.21 -9.29
C ARG A 197 -8.91 -8.84 -9.73
N MET A 198 -8.02 -7.99 -10.22
CA MET A 198 -8.35 -6.65 -10.71
C MET A 198 -7.43 -6.25 -11.87
N GLY A 199 -7.85 -5.28 -12.65
CA GLY A 199 -7.12 -4.87 -13.84
C GLY A 199 -6.98 -6.02 -14.84
N ASN A 200 -5.77 -6.26 -15.33
CA ASN A 200 -5.48 -7.33 -16.29
C ASN A 200 -5.25 -8.70 -15.64
N TYR A 201 -5.50 -8.84 -14.33
CA TYR A 201 -5.27 -10.07 -13.57
C TYR A 201 -6.55 -10.76 -13.10
N LEU A 202 -7.65 -10.62 -13.86
CA LEU A 202 -8.95 -11.21 -13.51
C LEU A 202 -8.90 -12.74 -13.40
N ASP A 203 -8.11 -13.40 -14.25
CA ASP A 203 -7.97 -14.85 -14.30
C ASP A 203 -6.69 -15.40 -13.67
N THR A 204 -5.95 -14.57 -12.93
CA THR A 204 -4.70 -14.97 -12.31
C THR A 204 -4.93 -15.80 -11.05
N TYR A 205 -4.08 -16.81 -10.82
CA TYR A 205 -4.10 -17.58 -9.61
C TYR A 205 -3.87 -16.70 -8.37
N THR A 206 -4.78 -16.81 -7.41
CA THR A 206 -4.74 -16.07 -6.15
C THR A 206 -4.37 -17.02 -5.02
N TYR A 207 -3.23 -16.80 -4.37
CA TYR A 207 -2.83 -17.58 -3.21
C TYR A 207 -3.73 -17.30 -2.01
N SER A 208 -4.21 -18.36 -1.38
CA SER A 208 -4.81 -18.28 -0.05
C SER A 208 -3.78 -17.95 1.03
N LEU A 209 -4.23 -17.52 2.19
CA LEU A 209 -3.34 -17.23 3.30
C LEU A 209 -2.50 -18.45 3.75
N PRO A 210 -3.06 -19.68 3.88
CA PRO A 210 -2.25 -20.86 4.17
C PRO A 210 -1.12 -21.11 3.16
N GLU A 211 -1.38 -20.89 1.86
CA GLU A 211 -0.38 -21.06 0.82
C GLU A 211 0.73 -19.99 0.91
N LEU A 212 0.36 -18.72 1.18
CA LEU A 212 1.35 -17.66 1.43
C LEU A 212 2.24 -18.00 2.64
N ILE A 213 1.65 -18.57 3.69
CA ILE A 213 2.38 -19.04 4.88
C ILE A 213 3.38 -20.15 4.50
N GLN A 214 2.96 -21.11 3.69
CA GLN A 214 3.86 -22.18 3.24
C GLN A 214 5.00 -21.64 2.36
N ILE A 215 4.71 -20.68 1.49
CA ILE A 215 5.74 -19.99 0.70
C ILE A 215 6.76 -19.31 1.63
N MET A 216 6.31 -18.60 2.66
CA MET A 216 7.20 -17.96 3.62
C MET A 216 8.05 -18.98 4.39
N LYS A 217 7.44 -20.07 4.87
CA LYS A 217 8.18 -21.16 5.54
C LYS A 217 9.23 -21.79 4.65
N LYS A 218 8.90 -22.04 3.39
CA LYS A 218 9.84 -22.60 2.41
C LYS A 218 11.05 -21.70 2.17
N ASN A 219 10.87 -20.38 2.16
CA ASN A 219 11.94 -19.41 1.91
C ASN A 219 12.78 -19.10 3.16
N PHE A 220 12.19 -19.14 4.35
CA PHE A 220 12.79 -18.59 5.58
C PHE A 220 12.85 -19.57 6.74
N GLY A 221 12.45 -20.83 6.55
CA GLY A 221 12.47 -21.87 7.59
C GLY A 221 11.30 -21.78 8.56
N GLU A 222 11.48 -22.30 9.77
CA GLU A 222 10.45 -22.31 10.79
C GLU A 222 10.14 -20.87 11.25
N ILE A 223 8.98 -20.39 10.82
CA ILE A 223 8.45 -19.08 11.17
C ILE A 223 7.29 -19.30 12.12
N GLN A 224 7.35 -18.71 13.30
CA GLN A 224 6.22 -18.74 14.23
C GLN A 224 5.20 -17.68 13.81
N PRO A 225 3.98 -18.07 13.44
CA PRO A 225 2.93 -17.11 13.15
C PRO A 225 2.55 -16.36 14.42
N VAL A 226 2.65 -15.04 14.39
CA VAL A 226 2.10 -14.17 15.44
C VAL A 226 0.80 -13.61 14.92
N TYR A 227 -0.30 -13.99 15.55
CA TYR A 227 -1.62 -13.45 15.22
C TYR A 227 -1.78 -12.09 15.90
N THR A 228 -2.01 -11.05 15.13
CA THR A 228 -2.34 -9.75 15.72
C THR A 228 -3.76 -9.76 16.25
N MET A 229 -3.90 -9.69 17.56
CA MET A 229 -5.16 -9.42 18.24
C MET A 229 -5.44 -7.93 18.23
N ASP A 230 -5.79 -7.35 17.09
CA ASP A 230 -6.15 -5.94 17.03
C ASP A 230 -7.67 -5.70 17.10
N GLY A 231 -8.42 -6.70 17.58
CA GLY A 231 -9.85 -6.59 17.84
C GLY A 231 -10.72 -6.45 16.58
N THR A 232 -10.11 -6.44 15.42
CA THR A 232 -10.78 -6.47 14.13
C THR A 232 -10.79 -7.91 13.61
N ARG A 233 -11.90 -8.32 13.01
CA ARG A 233 -12.02 -9.63 12.34
C ARG A 233 -11.22 -9.68 11.04
N GLU A 234 -10.01 -9.10 10.99
CA GLU A 234 -9.08 -9.41 9.91
C GLU A 234 -8.63 -10.86 10.10
N LYS A 235 -9.49 -11.81 9.76
CA LYS A 235 -9.26 -13.27 9.84
C LYS A 235 -7.99 -13.71 9.10
N ASN A 236 -7.33 -12.83 8.35
CA ASN A 236 -6.40 -13.18 7.31
C ASN A 236 -5.06 -12.43 7.39
N VAL A 237 -4.70 -11.92 8.56
CA VAL A 237 -3.43 -11.22 8.73
C VAL A 237 -2.53 -12.04 9.66
N CYS A 238 -1.54 -12.71 9.07
CA CYS A 238 -0.46 -13.33 9.83
C CYS A 238 0.73 -12.39 9.89
N VAL A 239 1.25 -12.16 11.07
CA VAL A 239 2.53 -11.46 11.28
C VAL A 239 3.56 -12.51 11.62
N PHE A 240 4.61 -12.58 10.82
CA PHE A 240 5.76 -13.44 11.09
C PHE A 240 6.88 -12.57 11.63
N GLY A 241 7.45 -12.97 12.78
CA GLY A 241 8.75 -12.52 13.18
C GLY A 241 9.77 -13.54 12.73
N PHE A 242 10.79 -13.13 12.02
CA PHE A 242 11.96 -13.96 11.78
C PHE A 242 13.21 -13.20 12.21
N ASP A 243 14.08 -13.95 12.87
CA ASP A 243 15.34 -13.41 13.35
C ASP A 243 16.31 -13.28 12.17
N THR A 244 16.93 -12.13 12.07
CA THR A 244 17.96 -11.85 11.09
C THR A 244 19.19 -11.29 11.78
N GLU A 245 20.33 -11.27 11.12
CA GLU A 245 21.54 -10.67 11.64
C GLU A 245 21.40 -9.18 12.02
N VAL A 246 20.37 -8.51 11.55
CA VAL A 246 20.06 -7.10 11.87
C VAL A 246 18.94 -6.95 12.89
N GLY A 247 18.42 -8.04 13.42
CA GLY A 247 17.32 -8.09 14.37
C GLY A 247 16.09 -8.81 13.80
N ILE A 248 14.97 -8.71 14.51
CA ILE A 248 13.73 -9.36 14.10
C ILE A 248 13.04 -8.53 13.03
N MET A 249 12.90 -9.10 11.83
CA MET A 249 12.15 -8.52 10.73
C MET A 249 10.71 -9.09 10.75
N GLY A 250 9.72 -8.22 10.72
CA GLY A 250 8.33 -8.64 10.59
C GLY A 250 7.98 -9.03 9.15
N GLY A 251 7.32 -10.16 9.01
CA GLY A 251 6.69 -10.56 7.75
C GLY A 251 5.17 -10.60 7.92
N LYS A 252 4.42 -10.07 6.97
CA LYS A 252 2.96 -10.05 6.99
C LYS A 252 2.42 -10.66 5.72
N CYS A 253 1.68 -11.77 5.85
CA CYS A 253 0.90 -12.31 4.75
C CYS A 253 -0.51 -11.73 4.80
N THR A 254 -1.00 -11.31 3.66
CA THR A 254 -2.37 -10.81 3.52
C THR A 254 -2.94 -11.42 2.25
N ASP A 255 -4.04 -12.13 2.36
CA ASP A 255 -4.86 -12.43 1.21
C ASP A 255 -5.96 -11.35 1.05
N TRP A 256 -6.58 -11.36 -0.08
CA TRP A 256 -7.75 -10.54 -0.37
C TRP A 256 -9.01 -11.37 -0.12
N THR A 257 -9.05 -12.13 0.97
CA THR A 257 -10.21 -12.96 1.22
C THR A 257 -11.45 -12.11 1.35
N ILE A 258 -12.37 -12.57 0.63
CA ILE A 258 -13.77 -12.28 0.68
C ILE A 258 -14.27 -12.86 2.02
N ASP A 259 -15.09 -12.14 2.77
CA ASP A 259 -15.73 -12.66 3.98
C ASP A 259 -16.70 -13.81 3.63
N ASP A 260 -17.30 -14.41 4.66
CA ASP A 260 -18.22 -15.53 4.48
C ASP A 260 -19.46 -15.17 3.62
N ASP A 261 -19.67 -13.85 3.37
CA ASP A 261 -20.76 -13.32 2.54
C ASP A 261 -20.31 -13.00 1.10
N GLY A 262 -19.10 -13.36 0.71
CA GLY A 262 -18.56 -13.11 -0.63
C GLY A 262 -18.09 -11.69 -0.86
N LEU A 263 -17.94 -10.89 0.19
CA LEU A 263 -17.61 -9.46 0.09
C LEU A 263 -16.28 -9.14 0.74
N PRO A 264 -15.51 -8.21 0.18
CA PRO A 264 -14.30 -7.73 0.84
C PRO A 264 -14.70 -7.11 2.16
N ASP A 265 -14.22 -7.71 3.25
CA ASP A 265 -14.36 -7.35 4.66
C ASP A 265 -15.18 -6.05 4.94
N ARG A 266 -16.50 -6.10 4.74
CA ARG A 266 -17.43 -4.99 5.05
C ARG A 266 -17.47 -4.69 6.55
N GLY A 267 -16.99 -5.62 7.37
CA GLY A 267 -16.95 -5.47 8.82
C GLY A 267 -15.75 -4.73 9.35
N SER A 268 -14.76 -4.41 8.50
CA SER A 268 -13.59 -3.66 8.92
C SER A 268 -13.91 -2.18 9.06
N ARG A 269 -14.40 -1.79 10.22
CA ARG A 269 -14.43 -0.40 10.69
C ARG A 269 -13.02 0.25 10.72
N ARG A 270 -12.05 -0.37 10.06
CA ARG A 270 -10.66 0.03 10.10
C ARG A 270 -10.29 0.97 8.97
N ARG A 271 -10.88 0.78 7.77
CA ARG A 271 -10.47 1.51 6.56
C ARG A 271 -11.62 2.23 5.90
N GLY A 272 -11.51 3.56 5.87
CA GLY A 272 -12.32 4.42 5.02
C GLY A 272 -11.49 5.07 3.93
N ILE A 273 -12.17 5.68 2.98
CA ILE A 273 -11.60 6.54 1.96
C ILE A 273 -12.34 7.87 1.94
N LEU A 274 -11.57 8.95 1.84
CA LEU A 274 -12.11 10.27 1.56
C LEU A 274 -12.45 10.34 0.06
N THR A 275 -13.74 10.51 -0.25
CA THR A 275 -14.26 10.53 -1.61
C THR A 275 -13.99 11.88 -2.29
N ASP A 276 -14.31 11.99 -3.56
CA ASP A 276 -14.30 13.25 -4.34
C ASP A 276 -15.27 14.30 -3.81
N LYS A 277 -16.32 13.87 -3.07
CA LYS A 277 -17.26 14.75 -2.35
C LYS A 277 -16.76 15.14 -0.96
N TYR A 278 -15.57 14.69 -0.55
CA TYR A 278 -15.00 14.89 0.79
C TYR A 278 -15.85 14.28 1.91
N GLU A 279 -16.58 13.23 1.59
CA GLU A 279 -17.23 12.32 2.52
C GLU A 279 -16.37 11.09 2.73
N ILE A 280 -16.63 10.30 3.79
CA ILE A 280 -15.88 9.08 4.07
C ILE A 280 -16.79 7.88 3.80
N GLU A 281 -16.30 6.97 2.97
CA GLU A 281 -16.94 5.69 2.64
C GLU A 281 -16.02 4.52 3.01
N PRO A 282 -16.55 3.31 3.21
CA PRO A 282 -15.72 2.11 3.31
C PRO A 282 -14.82 1.97 2.07
N PHE A 283 -13.53 1.69 2.30
CA PHE A 283 -12.52 1.73 1.23
C PHE A 283 -12.85 0.84 0.03
N PHE A 284 -13.30 -0.39 0.29
CA PHE A 284 -13.57 -1.35 -0.79
C PHE A 284 -14.88 -1.05 -1.54
N GLU A 285 -15.87 -0.50 -0.88
CA GLU A 285 -17.13 -0.11 -1.54
C GLU A 285 -16.94 1.02 -2.53
N TYR A 286 -16.05 1.97 -2.21
CA TYR A 286 -15.74 3.09 -3.09
C TYR A 286 -15.13 2.63 -4.43
N TYR A 287 -14.20 1.70 -4.38
CA TYR A 287 -13.57 1.14 -5.59
C TYR A 287 -14.36 0.01 -6.24
N GLY A 288 -15.61 -0.21 -5.79
CA GLY A 288 -16.54 -1.12 -6.44
C GLY A 288 -16.42 -2.54 -6.00
N GLY A 289 -15.89 -2.81 -4.83
CA GLY A 289 -15.85 -4.16 -4.28
C GLY A 289 -15.44 -5.23 -5.31
N ILE A 290 -15.02 -6.37 -4.91
CA ILE A 290 -15.01 -7.54 -5.78
C ILE A 290 -16.45 -8.06 -5.74
N ASP A 291 -17.31 -7.69 -6.70
CA ASP A 291 -18.62 -8.30 -6.80
C ASP A 291 -18.55 -9.68 -7.48
N GLU A 292 -19.59 -10.47 -7.36
CA GLU A 292 -19.66 -11.80 -7.98
C GLU A 292 -19.49 -11.78 -9.51
N THR A 293 -19.65 -10.61 -10.14
CA THR A 293 -19.49 -10.41 -11.58
C THR A 293 -18.09 -9.90 -11.96
N HIS A 294 -17.22 -9.63 -10.96
CA HIS A 294 -15.88 -9.08 -11.11
C HIS A 294 -15.83 -7.76 -11.91
N THR A 295 -16.94 -7.05 -11.99
CA THR A 295 -17.03 -5.79 -12.74
C THR A 295 -16.75 -4.64 -11.78
N PRO A 296 -15.66 -3.87 -11.95
CA PRO A 296 -15.41 -2.68 -11.13
C PRO A 296 -16.58 -1.69 -11.20
N ARG A 297 -16.88 -1.00 -10.09
CA ARG A 297 -17.95 0.03 -10.02
C ARG A 297 -17.84 1.06 -11.15
N LEU A 298 -16.61 1.27 -11.63
CA LEU A 298 -16.29 2.15 -12.76
C LEU A 298 -16.90 1.70 -14.09
N GLU A 299 -17.00 0.39 -14.34
CA GLU A 299 -17.66 -0.11 -15.53
C GLU A 299 -19.20 0.00 -15.44
N ARG A 300 -19.75 -0.03 -14.20
CA ARG A 300 -21.19 0.19 -14.02
C ARG A 300 -21.61 1.62 -14.33
N SER A 301 -20.79 2.62 -13.95
CA SER A 301 -21.08 4.02 -14.29
C SER A 301 -21.04 4.30 -15.79
N ARG A 302 -20.28 3.50 -16.57
CA ARG A 302 -20.25 3.60 -18.04
C ARG A 302 -21.49 3.01 -18.70
N ARG A 303 -22.02 1.89 -18.17
CA ARG A 303 -23.23 1.26 -18.75
C ARG A 303 -24.47 2.12 -18.56
N THR A 304 -24.52 2.94 -17.52
CA THR A 304 -25.63 3.89 -17.29
C THR A 304 -25.49 5.20 -18.06
N ALA A 305 -24.31 5.55 -18.53
CA ALA A 305 -24.04 6.78 -19.30
C ALA A 305 -24.22 6.62 -20.82
N THR A 306 -24.48 5.41 -21.33
CA THR A 306 -24.70 5.13 -22.75
C THR A 306 -26.16 4.87 -23.13
N VAL A 307 -27.09 5.15 -22.23
CA VAL A 307 -28.55 5.05 -22.50
C VAL A 307 -29.20 6.36 -22.06
N GLU A 308 -28.90 7.43 -22.80
CA GLU A 308 -29.75 8.61 -23.00
C GLU A 308 -29.38 9.27 -24.32
#